data_d8f5aafcfe84325975fbe4c5a9cf47ab
#
_entry.id   d8f5aafcfe84325975fbe4c5a9cf47ab
#
_cell.length_a   1.000
_cell.length_b   1.000
_cell.length_c   1.000
_cell.angle_alpha   90.00
_cell.angle_beta   90.00
_cell.angle_gamma   90.00
#
_symmetry.space_group_name_H-M   'P 1'
#
loop_
_entity.id
_entity.type
_entity.pdbx_description
1 polymer ?
#
loop_
_entity_poly.entity_id
_entity_poly.type
_entity_poly.pdbx_seq_one_letter_code
_entity_poly.pdbx_strand_id
1 'polypeptide(L)'
;DWTWDDMYEICRRITKDVNGDGLLDQFGTYNYSWRNAVYTSGGRFYDGDQQQLPFTDSHVLDAIKYMKRLNDLNQGQSVTQEDFNKGNVAFMPLTFAEYRTYKTYPYRIKKYTKFQWDCITFPAGKEGENRSRVDSLLMGINSNTKHEKLAWEFLKQLTGNEEMQMDIFRYSQGGS
;
A
#
# COMPACT_ATOMS: atom_id res chain seq x y z
N ASP A 1 -6.67 8.55 -15.76
CA ASP A 1 -7.04 7.38 -14.95
C ASP A 1 -6.47 6.14 -15.62
N TRP A 2 -5.90 5.23 -14.88
CA TRP A 2 -5.36 3.98 -15.36
C TRP A 2 -6.00 2.78 -14.65
N THR A 3 -5.95 1.62 -15.30
CA THR A 3 -6.73 0.45 -14.93
C THR A 3 -5.85 -0.75 -14.55
N TRP A 4 -6.47 -1.80 -14.04
CA TRP A 4 -5.81 -3.08 -13.83
C TRP A 4 -5.21 -3.67 -15.11
N ASP A 5 -5.88 -3.48 -16.24
CA ASP A 5 -5.37 -3.98 -17.52
C ASP A 5 -4.16 -3.19 -17.98
N ASP A 6 -4.13 -1.87 -17.78
CA ASP A 6 -2.95 -1.04 -18.04
C ASP A 6 -1.76 -1.49 -17.18
N MET A 7 -1.98 -1.66 -15.88
CA MET A 7 -0.94 -2.15 -14.97
C MET A 7 -0.45 -3.55 -15.38
N TYR A 8 -1.37 -4.45 -15.70
CA TYR A 8 -1.01 -5.80 -16.15
C TYR A 8 -0.16 -5.78 -17.42
N GLU A 9 -0.52 -5.00 -18.43
CA GLU A 9 0.24 -4.91 -19.67
C GLU A 9 1.63 -4.31 -19.46
N ILE A 10 1.77 -3.32 -18.57
CA ILE A 10 3.07 -2.79 -18.18
C ILE A 10 3.89 -3.88 -17.48
N CYS A 11 3.32 -4.56 -16.48
CA CYS A 11 3.99 -5.66 -15.78
C CYS A 11 4.43 -6.77 -16.72
N ARG A 12 3.56 -7.19 -17.66
CA ARG A 12 3.87 -8.21 -18.65
C ARG A 12 5.04 -7.84 -19.56
N ARG A 13 5.17 -6.56 -19.92
CA ARG A 13 6.27 -6.06 -20.76
C ARG A 13 7.60 -5.96 -20.02
N ILE A 14 7.54 -5.66 -18.72
CA ILE A 14 8.72 -5.45 -17.88
C ILE A 14 9.25 -6.78 -17.35
N THR A 15 8.36 -7.72 -16.98
CA THR A 15 8.76 -9.00 -16.40
C THR A 15 9.48 -9.85 -17.43
N LYS A 16 10.77 -10.04 -17.24
CA LYS A 16 11.63 -10.77 -18.19
C LYS A 16 12.95 -11.24 -17.58
N ASP A 17 13.49 -12.25 -18.18
CA ASP A 17 14.89 -12.65 -18.09
C ASP A 17 15.71 -11.73 -19.02
N VAL A 18 16.65 -11.00 -18.50
CA VAL A 18 17.47 -10.03 -19.24
C VAL A 18 18.80 -10.64 -19.65
N ASN A 19 19.32 -11.57 -18.85
CA ASN A 19 20.63 -12.16 -19.06
C ASN A 19 20.57 -13.51 -19.81
N GLY A 20 19.38 -14.12 -19.95
CA GLY A 20 19.16 -15.37 -20.68
C GLY A 20 19.51 -16.63 -19.88
N ASP A 21 19.54 -16.57 -18.55
CA ASP A 21 19.88 -17.72 -17.70
C ASP A 21 18.66 -18.60 -17.33
N GLY A 22 17.46 -18.20 -17.77
CA GLY A 22 16.21 -18.89 -17.50
C GLY A 22 15.51 -18.42 -16.22
N LEU A 23 16.05 -17.44 -15.52
CA LEU A 23 15.43 -16.80 -14.37
C LEU A 23 15.02 -15.37 -14.70
N LEU A 24 13.96 -14.90 -14.07
CA LEU A 24 13.53 -13.52 -14.25
C LEU A 24 14.43 -12.57 -13.45
N ASP A 25 14.90 -11.51 -14.11
CA ASP A 25 15.69 -10.43 -13.53
C ASP A 25 14.85 -9.20 -13.22
N GLN A 26 13.73 -9.03 -13.91
CA GLN A 26 12.84 -7.88 -13.77
C GLN A 26 11.41 -8.33 -13.54
N PHE A 27 10.70 -7.59 -12.68
CA PHE A 27 9.37 -7.94 -12.18
C PHE A 27 8.40 -6.76 -12.29
N GLY A 28 7.12 -7.05 -12.47
CA GLY A 28 6.08 -6.03 -12.53
C GLY A 28 5.78 -5.42 -11.17
N THR A 29 5.59 -6.26 -10.15
CA THR A 29 5.13 -5.79 -8.83
C THR A 29 5.85 -6.48 -7.69
N TYR A 30 6.01 -5.72 -6.60
CA TYR A 30 6.35 -6.23 -5.27
C TYR A 30 5.28 -5.81 -4.26
N ASN A 31 4.86 -6.73 -3.40
CA ASN A 31 3.93 -6.49 -2.29
C ASN A 31 2.55 -5.91 -2.67
N TYR A 32 2.14 -6.01 -3.94
CA TYR A 32 0.78 -5.69 -4.33
C TYR A 32 -0.13 -6.83 -3.91
N SER A 33 -1.10 -6.56 -3.04
CA SER A 33 -1.92 -7.58 -2.40
C SER A 33 -3.35 -7.61 -2.95
N TRP A 34 -4.04 -8.75 -2.78
CA TRP A 34 -5.45 -8.87 -3.11
C TRP A 34 -6.33 -7.84 -2.38
N ARG A 35 -5.92 -7.40 -1.18
CA ARG A 35 -6.61 -6.33 -0.44
C ARG A 35 -6.57 -5.01 -1.19
N ASN A 36 -5.41 -4.65 -1.75
CA ASN A 36 -5.30 -3.46 -2.59
C ASN A 36 -6.24 -3.55 -3.80
N ALA A 37 -6.29 -4.71 -4.44
CA ALA A 37 -7.16 -4.96 -5.57
C ALA A 37 -8.65 -4.86 -5.20
N VAL A 38 -9.09 -5.46 -4.07
CA VAL A 38 -10.49 -5.36 -3.62
C VAL A 38 -10.92 -3.91 -3.42
N TYR A 39 -10.10 -3.06 -2.79
CA TYR A 39 -10.46 -1.65 -2.61
C TYR A 39 -10.63 -0.90 -3.94
N THR A 40 -9.80 -1.22 -4.93
CA THR A 40 -9.84 -0.54 -6.23
C THR A 40 -10.85 -1.14 -7.19
N SER A 41 -11.43 -2.31 -6.89
CA SER A 41 -12.56 -2.89 -7.65
C SER A 41 -13.93 -2.38 -7.21
N GLY A 42 -14.01 -1.56 -6.17
CA GLY A 42 -15.26 -1.15 -5.54
C GLY A 42 -15.74 -2.08 -4.43
N GLY A 43 -15.03 -3.17 -4.18
CA GLY A 43 -15.32 -4.12 -3.11
C GLY A 43 -15.10 -3.56 -1.71
N ARG A 44 -15.72 -4.19 -0.73
CA ARG A 44 -15.59 -3.84 0.69
C ARG A 44 -15.21 -5.07 1.50
N PHE A 45 -14.38 -4.89 2.53
CA PHE A 45 -14.05 -5.96 3.48
C PHE A 45 -15.04 -6.07 4.62
N TYR A 46 -15.82 -5.04 4.84
CA TYR A 46 -16.75 -4.96 5.94
C TYR A 46 -18.07 -4.37 5.43
N ASP A 47 -19.13 -5.11 5.63
CA ASP A 47 -20.50 -4.63 5.48
C ASP A 47 -21.04 -4.41 6.89
N GLY A 48 -21.39 -3.16 7.23
CA GLY A 48 -21.63 -2.69 8.60
C GLY A 48 -22.58 -3.53 9.44
N ASP A 49 -23.48 -4.30 8.80
CA ASP A 49 -24.47 -5.14 9.46
C ASP A 49 -24.11 -6.64 9.46
N GLN A 50 -23.21 -7.08 8.61
CA GLN A 50 -22.78 -8.48 8.52
C GLN A 50 -21.30 -8.59 8.83
N GLN A 51 -20.96 -9.14 9.97
CA GLN A 51 -19.58 -9.37 10.42
C GLN A 51 -18.80 -10.39 9.58
N GLN A 52 -19.18 -10.62 8.34
CA GLN A 52 -18.56 -11.59 7.46
C GLN A 52 -17.92 -10.91 6.25
N LEU A 53 -16.70 -11.32 5.93
CA LEU A 53 -16.06 -10.96 4.67
C LEU A 53 -16.84 -11.57 3.52
N PRO A 54 -17.32 -10.76 2.56
CA PRO A 54 -18.11 -11.26 1.44
C PRO A 54 -17.21 -11.90 0.37
N PHE A 55 -16.61 -13.05 0.70
CA PHE A 55 -15.73 -13.77 -0.24
C PHE A 55 -16.43 -14.24 -1.52
N THR A 56 -17.76 -14.24 -1.53
CA THR A 56 -18.58 -14.53 -2.72
C THR A 56 -18.94 -13.29 -3.52
N ASP A 57 -18.57 -12.11 -3.06
CA ASP A 57 -18.76 -10.86 -3.76
C ASP A 57 -17.96 -10.86 -5.07
N SER A 58 -18.58 -10.40 -6.17
CA SER A 58 -17.96 -10.38 -7.49
C SER A 58 -16.69 -9.54 -7.53
N HIS A 59 -16.64 -8.42 -6.81
CA HIS A 59 -15.47 -7.55 -6.73
C HIS A 59 -14.28 -8.25 -6.04
N VAL A 60 -14.57 -9.04 -4.99
CA VAL A 60 -13.55 -9.82 -4.29
C VAL A 60 -13.02 -10.95 -5.20
N LEU A 61 -13.92 -11.65 -5.88
CA LEU A 61 -13.53 -12.70 -6.82
C LEU A 61 -12.71 -12.17 -8.00
N ASP A 62 -13.09 -11.03 -8.56
CA ASP A 62 -12.34 -10.39 -9.63
C ASP A 62 -10.96 -9.89 -9.17
N ALA A 63 -10.88 -9.34 -7.96
CA ALA A 63 -9.61 -8.97 -7.35
C ALA A 63 -8.67 -10.18 -7.18
N ILE A 64 -9.19 -11.32 -6.71
CA ILE A 64 -8.40 -12.56 -6.56
C ILE A 64 -7.94 -13.10 -7.92
N LYS A 65 -8.81 -13.11 -8.92
CA LYS A 65 -8.45 -13.52 -10.29
C LYS A 65 -7.39 -12.62 -10.88
N TYR A 66 -7.53 -11.31 -10.70
CA TYR A 66 -6.54 -10.34 -11.14
C TYR A 66 -5.17 -10.57 -10.47
N MET A 67 -5.16 -10.78 -9.16
CA MET A 67 -3.94 -11.07 -8.42
C MET A 67 -3.27 -12.36 -8.89
N LYS A 68 -4.06 -13.41 -9.15
CA LYS A 68 -3.52 -14.64 -9.71
C LYS A 68 -2.86 -14.38 -11.07
N ARG A 69 -3.58 -13.72 -11.99
CA ARG A 69 -3.07 -13.35 -13.31
C ARG A 69 -1.77 -12.53 -13.22
N LEU A 70 -1.69 -11.60 -12.28
CA LEU A 70 -0.50 -10.76 -12.08
C LEU A 70 0.68 -11.58 -11.52
N ASN A 71 0.42 -12.45 -10.54
CA ASN A 71 1.45 -13.31 -9.96
C ASN A 71 1.97 -14.39 -10.91
N ASP A 72 1.12 -14.89 -11.80
CA ASP A 72 1.53 -15.87 -12.81
C ASP A 72 2.64 -15.33 -13.74
N LEU A 73 2.76 -14.00 -13.88
CA LEU A 73 3.86 -13.37 -14.62
C LEU A 73 5.24 -13.68 -14.02
N ASN A 74 5.32 -13.87 -12.72
CA ASN A 74 6.58 -14.12 -12.00
C ASN A 74 7.09 -15.56 -12.16
N GLN A 75 6.34 -16.44 -12.84
CA GLN A 75 6.74 -17.84 -13.11
C GLN A 75 7.16 -18.62 -11.86
N GLY A 76 6.52 -18.33 -10.73
CA GLY A 76 6.81 -18.95 -9.43
C GLY A 76 8.00 -18.37 -8.67
N GLN A 77 8.69 -17.37 -9.22
CA GLN A 77 9.76 -16.68 -8.51
C GLN A 77 9.22 -15.68 -7.49
N SER A 78 9.89 -15.62 -6.34
CA SER A 78 9.57 -14.65 -5.29
C SER A 78 10.23 -13.31 -5.56
N VAL A 79 9.46 -12.24 -5.45
CA VAL A 79 9.95 -10.87 -5.58
C VAL A 79 10.17 -10.28 -4.19
N THR A 80 11.27 -9.57 -3.99
CA THR A 80 11.69 -9.06 -2.70
C THR A 80 11.79 -7.53 -2.66
N GLN A 81 11.85 -6.96 -1.47
CA GLN A 81 12.14 -5.54 -1.27
C GLN A 81 13.49 -5.13 -1.89
N GLU A 82 14.45 -6.05 -1.89
CA GLU A 82 15.78 -5.79 -2.46
C GLU A 82 15.71 -5.65 -3.98
N ASP A 83 14.87 -6.43 -4.64
CA ASP A 83 14.64 -6.31 -6.09
C ASP A 83 14.07 -4.93 -6.43
N PHE A 84 13.13 -4.42 -5.65
CA PHE A 84 12.66 -3.04 -5.80
C PHE A 84 13.78 -2.02 -5.56
N ASN A 85 14.55 -2.17 -4.51
CA ASN A 85 15.64 -1.25 -4.18
C ASN A 85 16.75 -1.22 -5.25
N LYS A 86 16.92 -2.30 -5.99
CA LYS A 86 17.82 -2.39 -7.14
C LYS A 86 17.25 -1.78 -8.42
N GLY A 87 15.96 -1.45 -8.45
CA GLY A 87 15.27 -0.94 -9.64
C GLY A 87 14.75 -2.03 -10.56
N ASN A 88 14.66 -3.27 -10.08
CA ASN A 88 14.23 -4.43 -10.85
C ASN A 88 12.70 -4.65 -10.78
N VAL A 89 11.97 -3.79 -10.08
CA VAL A 89 10.51 -3.88 -9.92
C VAL A 89 9.85 -2.57 -10.33
N ALA A 90 8.80 -2.65 -11.15
CA ALA A 90 8.13 -1.46 -11.66
C ALA A 90 7.23 -0.80 -10.60
N PHE A 91 6.44 -1.58 -9.88
CA PHE A 91 5.43 -1.04 -8.94
C PHE A 91 5.55 -1.67 -7.56
N MET A 92 5.45 -0.82 -6.55
CA MET A 92 5.37 -1.22 -5.16
C MET A 92 4.35 -0.34 -4.43
N PRO A 93 3.33 -0.92 -3.78
CA PRO A 93 2.47 -0.16 -2.88
C PRO A 93 3.28 0.45 -1.75
N LEU A 94 3.02 1.70 -1.45
CA LEU A 94 3.63 2.42 -0.33
C LEU A 94 2.55 2.96 0.59
N THR A 95 2.75 2.82 1.88
CA THR A 95 2.04 3.62 2.87
C THR A 95 2.63 5.04 2.92
N PHE A 96 1.87 5.99 3.44
CA PHE A 96 2.37 7.35 3.61
C PHE A 96 3.61 7.39 4.53
N ALA A 97 3.65 6.55 5.55
CA ALA A 97 4.79 6.42 6.45
C ALA A 97 6.05 5.90 5.70
N GLU A 98 5.89 4.89 4.86
CA GLU A 98 6.98 4.39 4.01
C GLU A 98 7.44 5.43 3.00
N TYR A 99 6.51 6.09 2.30
CA TYR A 99 6.84 7.18 1.37
C TYR A 99 7.69 8.26 2.05
N ARG A 100 7.33 8.67 3.25
CA ARG A 100 8.10 9.64 4.03
C ARG A 100 9.49 9.15 4.37
N THR A 101 9.62 7.88 4.75
CA THR A 101 10.92 7.25 5.01
C THR A 101 11.79 7.29 3.76
N TYR A 102 11.24 7.00 2.59
CA TYR A 102 11.96 7.08 1.32
C TYR A 102 12.34 8.51 0.93
N LYS A 103 11.49 9.50 1.19
CA LYS A 103 11.74 10.92 0.87
C LYS A 103 12.71 11.59 1.84
N THR A 104 12.59 11.32 3.14
CA THR A 104 13.32 12.03 4.20
C THR A 104 14.66 11.39 4.56
N TYR A 105 14.85 10.13 4.22
CA TYR A 105 16.12 9.45 4.41
C TYR A 105 16.80 9.13 3.07
N PRO A 106 17.35 10.16 2.40
CA PRO A 106 18.02 9.96 1.11
C PRO A 106 19.17 8.95 1.18
N TYR A 107 19.67 8.67 2.38
CA TYR A 107 20.69 7.65 2.58
C TYR A 107 20.22 6.23 2.27
N ARG A 108 18.98 5.87 2.60
CA ARG A 108 18.46 4.55 2.24
C ARG A 108 18.24 4.42 0.74
N ILE A 109 17.65 5.42 0.12
CA ILE A 109 17.40 5.42 -1.33
C ILE A 109 18.72 5.59 -2.10
N LYS A 110 19.54 6.57 -1.77
CA LYS A 110 20.85 6.77 -2.44
C LYS A 110 21.79 5.57 -2.28
N LYS A 111 21.68 4.82 -1.19
CA LYS A 111 22.50 3.64 -0.97
C LYS A 111 22.02 2.43 -1.79
N TYR A 112 20.72 2.32 -2.08
CA TYR A 112 20.13 1.12 -2.66
C TYR A 112 19.41 1.34 -3.99
N THR A 113 19.09 2.60 -4.39
CA THR A 113 18.42 2.88 -5.65
C THR A 113 19.17 3.91 -6.47
N LYS A 114 19.55 3.51 -7.68
CA LYS A 114 20.13 4.41 -8.70
C LYS A 114 19.08 4.87 -9.72
N PHE A 115 17.81 4.56 -9.49
CA PHE A 115 16.72 4.86 -10.40
C PHE A 115 15.82 5.99 -9.84
N GLN A 116 15.13 6.66 -10.74
CA GLN A 116 14.10 7.63 -10.39
C GLN A 116 12.77 6.91 -10.18
N TRP A 117 11.98 7.37 -9.21
CA TRP A 117 10.64 6.87 -8.93
C TRP A 117 9.71 8.00 -8.50
N ASP A 118 8.43 7.80 -8.70
CA ASP A 118 7.38 8.72 -8.26
C ASP A 118 6.14 7.94 -7.83
N CYS A 119 5.18 8.63 -7.21
CA CYS A 119 3.94 8.03 -6.73
C CYS A 119 2.81 8.31 -7.71
N ILE A 120 2.03 7.28 -7.98
CA ILE A 120 0.77 7.36 -8.73
C ILE A 120 -0.36 6.73 -7.91
N THR A 121 -1.59 7.00 -8.27
CA THR A 121 -2.76 6.34 -7.68
C THR A 121 -2.75 4.83 -7.97
N PHE A 122 -3.47 4.04 -7.16
CA PHE A 122 -3.71 2.64 -7.50
C PHE A 122 -4.54 2.51 -8.79
N PRO A 123 -4.32 1.47 -9.59
CA PRO A 123 -5.11 1.23 -10.79
C PRO A 123 -6.55 0.87 -10.45
N ALA A 124 -7.51 1.39 -11.19
CA ALA A 124 -8.92 1.06 -11.02
C ALA A 124 -9.23 -0.36 -11.50
N GLY A 125 -10.01 -1.11 -10.73
CA GLY A 125 -10.63 -2.35 -11.19
C GLY A 125 -11.77 -2.09 -12.18
N LYS A 126 -12.36 -3.15 -12.69
CA LYS A 126 -13.34 -3.10 -13.78
C LYS A 126 -14.56 -2.18 -13.50
N GLU A 127 -15.04 -2.18 -12.27
CA GLU A 127 -16.17 -1.34 -11.81
C GLU A 127 -15.75 -0.41 -10.67
N GLY A 128 -14.45 -0.20 -10.52
CA GLY A 128 -13.86 0.54 -9.42
C GLY A 128 -13.32 1.90 -9.82
N GLU A 129 -12.56 2.46 -8.92
CA GLU A 129 -11.93 3.77 -9.06
C GLU A 129 -10.46 3.72 -8.62
N ASN A 130 -9.70 4.74 -8.98
CA ASN A 130 -8.32 4.92 -8.51
C ASN A 130 -8.32 5.36 -7.03
N ARG A 131 -8.65 4.44 -6.14
CA ARG A 131 -8.77 4.68 -4.69
C ARG A 131 -7.54 4.19 -3.94
N SER A 132 -7.17 4.92 -2.91
CA SER A 132 -6.19 4.48 -1.93
C SER A 132 -6.88 4.19 -0.60
N ARG A 133 -6.40 3.17 0.11
CA ARG A 133 -6.84 2.89 1.46
C ARG A 133 -6.27 3.95 2.41
N VAL A 134 -7.12 4.46 3.29
CA VAL A 134 -6.70 5.29 4.43
C VAL A 134 -6.81 4.45 5.70
N ASP A 135 -5.71 4.28 6.39
CA ASP A 135 -5.66 3.66 7.71
C ASP A 135 -5.53 4.75 8.78
N SER A 136 -6.34 4.65 9.82
CA SER A 136 -6.27 5.55 10.98
C SER A 136 -5.71 4.80 12.18
N LEU A 137 -4.79 5.43 12.89
CA LEU A 137 -4.37 4.97 14.20
C LEU A 137 -5.45 5.34 15.21
N LEU A 138 -6.15 4.33 15.74
CA LEU A 138 -7.18 4.54 16.75
C LEU A 138 -6.56 4.47 18.14
N MET A 139 -6.96 5.40 19.00
CA MET A 139 -6.61 5.44 20.42
C MET A 139 -7.87 5.26 21.25
N GLY A 140 -7.76 4.49 22.33
CA GLY A 140 -8.85 4.26 23.27
C GLY A 140 -8.41 4.48 24.71
N ILE A 141 -9.38 4.75 25.58
CA ILE A 141 -9.18 4.81 27.01
C ILE A 141 -9.55 3.45 27.61
N ASN A 142 -8.69 2.91 28.46
CA ASN A 142 -8.97 1.67 29.16
C ASN A 142 -10.16 1.86 30.10
N SER A 143 -11.22 1.07 29.96
CA SER A 143 -12.44 1.14 30.76
C SER A 143 -12.21 0.96 32.27
N ASN A 144 -11.10 0.35 32.67
CA ASN A 144 -10.75 0.13 34.09
C ASN A 144 -9.86 1.24 34.67
N THR A 145 -9.59 2.32 33.91
CA THR A 145 -8.76 3.42 34.44
C THR A 145 -9.47 4.16 35.57
N LYS A 146 -8.72 4.50 36.60
CA LYS A 146 -9.19 5.39 37.69
C LYS A 146 -9.04 6.88 37.36
N HIS A 147 -8.49 7.19 36.19
CA HIS A 147 -8.14 8.55 35.78
C HIS A 147 -8.73 8.91 34.40
N GLU A 148 -10.00 8.56 34.18
CA GLU A 148 -10.67 8.74 32.90
C GLU A 148 -10.60 10.18 32.37
N LYS A 149 -10.90 11.18 33.24
CA LYS A 149 -10.82 12.58 32.84
C LYS A 149 -9.42 13.00 32.37
N LEU A 150 -8.38 12.57 33.09
CA LEU A 150 -7.00 12.88 32.72
C LEU A 150 -6.62 12.21 31.42
N ALA A 151 -7.00 10.95 31.22
CA ALA A 151 -6.77 10.21 29.97
C ALA A 151 -7.49 10.89 28.80
N TRP A 152 -8.72 11.37 29.00
CA TRP A 152 -9.47 12.12 27.99
C TRP A 152 -8.82 13.46 27.65
N GLU A 153 -8.40 14.25 28.64
CA GLU A 153 -7.69 15.50 28.40
C GLU A 153 -6.37 15.27 27.64
N PHE A 154 -5.65 14.21 27.99
CA PHE A 154 -4.43 13.83 27.26
C PHE A 154 -4.73 13.47 25.79
N LEU A 155 -5.78 12.67 25.53
CA LEU A 155 -6.18 12.34 24.16
C LEU A 155 -6.59 13.59 23.38
N LYS A 156 -7.39 14.48 23.96
CA LYS A 156 -7.77 15.74 23.31
C LYS A 156 -6.55 16.60 22.96
N GLN A 157 -5.60 16.69 23.88
CA GLN A 157 -4.37 17.45 23.64
C GLN A 157 -3.57 16.82 22.49
N LEU A 158 -3.44 15.49 22.49
CA LEU A 158 -2.65 14.78 21.50
C LEU A 158 -3.27 14.78 20.11
N THR A 159 -4.61 14.66 20.01
CA THR A 159 -5.30 14.44 18.72
C THR A 159 -6.04 15.66 18.18
N GLY A 160 -6.44 16.59 19.05
CA GLY A 160 -7.28 17.74 18.69
C GLY A 160 -6.65 19.11 18.93
N ASN A 161 -5.47 19.18 19.54
CA ASN A 161 -4.78 20.45 19.73
C ASN A 161 -3.98 20.81 18.47
N GLU A 162 -4.31 21.93 17.83
CA GLU A 162 -3.70 22.36 16.57
C GLU A 162 -2.19 22.57 16.68
N GLU A 163 -1.73 23.22 17.75
CA GLU A 163 -0.31 23.47 17.99
C GLU A 163 0.47 22.15 18.14
N MET A 164 -0.07 21.22 18.93
CA MET A 164 0.51 19.88 19.08
C MET A 164 0.57 19.13 17.74
N GLN A 165 -0.49 19.16 16.96
CA GLN A 165 -0.52 18.52 15.63
C GLN A 165 0.50 19.15 14.67
N MET A 166 0.64 20.47 14.69
CA MET A 166 1.64 21.17 13.91
C MET A 166 3.07 20.82 14.34
N ASP A 167 3.31 20.65 15.62
CA ASP A 167 4.61 20.25 16.16
C ASP A 167 4.92 18.79 15.81
N ILE A 168 3.95 17.88 15.93
CA ILE A 168 4.08 16.50 15.46
C ILE A 168 4.43 16.49 13.96
N PHE A 169 3.73 17.26 13.15
CA PHE A 169 4.02 17.37 11.74
C PHE A 169 5.42 17.90 11.43
N ARG A 170 5.86 18.95 12.14
CA ARG A 170 7.16 19.60 11.93
C ARG A 170 8.33 18.74 12.41
N TYR A 171 8.21 18.12 13.57
CA TYR A 171 9.34 17.50 14.26
C TYR A 171 9.39 15.97 14.12
N SER A 172 8.25 15.29 13.98
CA SER A 172 8.22 13.83 13.80
C SER A 172 8.15 13.38 12.34
N GLN A 173 8.14 14.32 11.40
CA GLN A 173 8.03 14.06 9.96
C GLN A 173 6.74 13.32 9.59
N GLY A 174 5.66 13.56 10.31
CA GLY A 174 4.37 13.07 9.97
C GLY A 174 3.32 13.35 11.01
N GLY A 175 2.24 13.91 10.54
CA GLY A 175 1.04 13.97 11.33
C GLY A 175 0.52 12.58 11.72
N SER A 176 -0.20 12.53 12.78
CA SER A 176 -1.00 11.38 13.18
C SER A 176 -2.25 11.27 12.32
#